data_8aed502dc1d0fded7f70c9dcfaa59d83
#
_entry.id   8aed502dc1d0fded7f70c9dcfaa59d83
#
_cell.length_a   1.000
_cell.length_b   1.000
_cell.length_c   1.000
_cell.angle_alpha   90.00
_cell.angle_beta   90.00
_cell.angle_gamma   90.00
#
_symmetry.space_group_name_H-M   'P 1'
#
loop_
_entity.id
_entity.type
_entity.pdbx_description
1 polymer ?
#
loop_
_entity_poly.entity_id
_entity_poly.type
_entity_poly.pdbx_seq_one_letter_code
_entity_poly.pdbx_strand_id
1 'polypeptide(L)'
;QTAGFNSFGMDDLLAAPLGGTWGWFVFWGLFLGFAVKVPMFPFHTWLPDAHTEAPTAGSLVLASVLLKMGTYGFLRISLPMLPETSRDPVIVGIMATLSIIAIIYGALVSLMQTDWKKLVAYSSVSHMGFCTLGIFAFNHSGIAGSVLQQVNHGISTGMLFLIVGVVYERRHSRMIKEYSGLFKVMPLFAIVFLIAALSSMGMPLLNGFIGEFAILRGAFEVSIAWAFAVVLGIALGAAYLLWLFQRTMFGEVEEKNAFLPDLSVREMAVFAPLLL
;
A
#
# COMPACT_ATOMS: atom_id res chain seq x y z
N GLN A 1 8.74 -3.85 35.11
CA GLN A 1 8.69 -4.35 36.50
C GLN A 1 7.31 -4.26 37.15
N THR A 2 6.36 -3.54 36.55
CA THR A 2 4.99 -3.42 37.08
C THR A 2 4.13 -4.68 36.95
N ALA A 3 4.53 -5.66 36.14
CA ALA A 3 3.81 -6.91 35.93
C ALA A 3 4.40 -8.15 36.60
N GLY A 4 5.46 -8.02 37.41
CA GLY A 4 6.06 -9.14 38.16
C GLY A 4 6.89 -10.12 37.32
N PHE A 5 7.08 -9.86 36.02
CA PHE A 5 7.89 -10.69 35.13
C PHE A 5 9.31 -10.10 34.93
N ASN A 6 10.32 -10.91 35.13
CA ASN A 6 11.72 -10.58 34.84
C ASN A 6 12.15 -11.09 33.44
N SER A 7 11.23 -11.10 32.46
CA SER A 7 11.45 -11.64 31.13
C SER A 7 11.10 -10.60 30.06
N PHE A 8 11.86 -10.58 28.96
CA PHE A 8 11.55 -9.86 27.72
C PHE A 8 11.00 -10.78 26.63
N GLY A 9 10.61 -12.01 26.98
CA GLY A 9 9.96 -12.93 26.07
C GLY A 9 8.63 -12.38 25.59
N MET A 10 8.33 -12.52 24.27
CA MET A 10 7.10 -12.00 23.69
C MET A 10 5.86 -12.60 24.36
N ASP A 11 5.89 -13.89 24.66
CA ASP A 11 4.73 -14.59 25.27
C ASP A 11 4.49 -14.09 26.71
N ASP A 12 5.56 -13.80 27.46
CA ASP A 12 5.47 -13.24 28.80
C ASP A 12 4.92 -11.82 28.79
N LEU A 13 5.35 -11.00 27.82
CA LEU A 13 4.85 -9.64 27.64
C LEU A 13 3.37 -9.62 27.22
N LEU A 14 2.95 -10.57 26.39
CA LEU A 14 1.54 -10.71 25.95
C LEU A 14 0.65 -11.24 27.08
N ALA A 15 1.19 -12.07 28.00
CA ALA A 15 0.47 -12.58 29.15
C ALA A 15 0.22 -11.51 30.24
N ALA A 16 0.97 -10.41 30.22
CA ALA A 16 0.85 -9.32 31.18
C ALA A 16 0.51 -7.99 30.47
N PRO A 17 -0.72 -7.82 29.97
CA PRO A 17 -1.11 -6.64 29.22
C PRO A 17 -0.95 -5.36 30.03
N LEU A 18 -0.41 -4.33 29.41
CA LEU A 18 -0.22 -3.03 30.01
C LEU A 18 -1.47 -2.17 29.85
N GLY A 19 -1.95 -1.60 30.93
CA GLY A 19 -3.10 -0.71 30.95
C GLY A 19 -2.80 0.66 31.57
N GLY A 20 -3.81 1.50 31.68
CA GLY A 20 -3.75 2.82 32.30
C GLY A 20 -2.75 3.77 31.62
N THR A 21 -2.19 4.69 32.40
CA THR A 21 -1.30 5.75 31.89
C THR A 21 -0.05 5.18 31.19
N TRP A 22 0.52 4.09 31.69
CA TRP A 22 1.67 3.45 31.04
C TRP A 22 1.31 2.83 29.70
N GLY A 23 0.12 2.24 29.55
CA GLY A 23 -0.39 1.75 28.28
C GLY A 23 -0.43 2.83 27.21
N TRP A 24 -0.86 4.04 27.56
CA TRP A 24 -0.86 5.20 26.68
C TRP A 24 0.55 5.60 26.19
N PHE A 25 1.50 5.73 27.09
CA PHE A 25 2.89 6.09 26.72
C PHE A 25 3.51 5.02 25.81
N VAL A 26 3.32 3.74 26.14
CA VAL A 26 3.86 2.64 25.35
C VAL A 26 3.18 2.57 23.96
N PHE A 27 1.85 2.77 23.91
CA PHE A 27 1.13 2.80 22.62
C PHE A 27 1.68 3.87 21.68
N TRP A 28 1.84 5.10 22.16
CA TRP A 28 2.35 6.19 21.32
C TRP A 28 3.80 6.03 20.94
N GLY A 29 4.62 5.42 21.80
CA GLY A 29 5.99 5.06 21.47
C GLY A 29 6.06 4.03 20.33
N LEU A 30 5.27 2.96 20.43
CA LEU A 30 5.15 1.94 19.37
C LEU A 30 4.52 2.54 18.11
N PHE A 31 3.49 3.37 18.27
CA PHE A 31 2.83 4.07 17.16
C PHE A 31 3.83 4.86 16.32
N LEU A 32 4.68 5.67 16.92
CA LEU A 32 5.68 6.47 16.18
C LEU A 32 6.58 5.58 15.32
N GLY A 33 7.10 4.50 15.89
CA GLY A 33 7.95 3.56 15.13
C GLY A 33 7.21 2.89 13.97
N PHE A 34 5.98 2.42 14.23
CA PHE A 34 5.21 1.73 13.21
C PHE A 34 4.58 2.69 12.18
N ALA A 35 4.16 3.90 12.59
CA ALA A 35 3.60 4.91 11.70
C ALA A 35 4.61 5.43 10.67
N VAL A 36 5.88 5.57 11.06
CA VAL A 36 6.97 5.85 10.10
C VAL A 36 7.12 4.69 9.13
N LYS A 37 7.10 3.45 9.61
CA LYS A 37 7.32 2.26 8.77
C LYS A 37 6.16 1.95 7.83
N VAL A 38 4.89 2.17 8.26
CA VAL A 38 3.66 2.00 7.46
C VAL A 38 3.49 3.09 6.40
N PRO A 39 4.24 4.13 6.36
CA PRO A 39 4.14 5.53 5.99
C PRO A 39 2.74 6.12 6.21
N MET A 40 2.31 6.14 7.46
CA MET A 40 1.05 6.81 7.83
C MET A 40 1.19 8.33 7.70
N PHE A 41 0.09 9.00 7.36
CA PHE A 41 0.08 10.46 7.46
C PHE A 41 0.27 10.90 8.93
N PRO A 42 1.12 11.92 9.23
CA PRO A 42 1.96 12.72 8.34
C PRO A 42 3.39 12.16 8.09
N PHE A 43 3.74 10.98 8.60
CA PHE A 43 5.09 10.40 8.58
C PHE A 43 5.48 9.70 7.27
N HIS A 44 4.81 9.99 6.16
CA HIS A 44 4.92 9.28 4.87
C HIS A 44 5.90 9.90 3.87
N THR A 45 6.35 11.14 4.09
CA THR A 45 7.06 11.96 3.09
C THR A 45 8.39 11.37 2.63
N TRP A 46 9.03 10.55 3.44
CA TRP A 46 10.28 9.86 3.11
C TRP A 46 10.12 8.79 2.02
N LEU A 47 8.94 8.18 1.92
CA LEU A 47 8.72 7.00 1.08
C LEU A 47 8.88 7.28 -0.42
N PRO A 48 8.28 8.33 -1.01
CA PRO A 48 8.44 8.62 -2.43
C PRO A 48 9.90 8.92 -2.82
N ASP A 49 10.63 9.61 -1.98
CA ASP A 49 12.04 9.94 -2.25
C ASP A 49 12.93 8.70 -2.09
N ALA A 50 12.70 7.87 -1.07
CA ALA A 50 13.38 6.59 -0.92
C ALA A 50 13.17 5.68 -2.13
N HIS A 51 11.93 5.60 -2.66
CA HIS A 51 11.65 4.83 -3.86
C HIS A 51 12.32 5.39 -5.11
N THR A 52 12.39 6.71 -5.26
CA THR A 52 13.00 7.32 -6.44
C THR A 52 14.50 7.11 -6.50
N GLU A 53 15.18 7.15 -5.37
CA GLU A 53 16.63 6.94 -5.29
C GLU A 53 17.02 5.45 -5.31
N ALA A 54 16.17 4.58 -4.79
CA ALA A 54 16.47 3.15 -4.72
C ALA A 54 16.48 2.49 -6.12
N PRO A 55 17.33 1.49 -6.36
CA PRO A 55 17.25 0.65 -7.55
C PRO A 55 15.91 -0.12 -7.57
N THR A 56 15.50 -0.65 -8.74
CA THR A 56 14.22 -1.35 -8.92
C THR A 56 14.01 -2.48 -7.90
N ALA A 57 15.03 -3.30 -7.66
CA ALA A 57 14.98 -4.38 -6.67
C ALA A 57 14.77 -3.85 -5.24
N GLY A 58 15.43 -2.74 -4.89
CA GLY A 58 15.25 -2.07 -3.59
C GLY A 58 13.84 -1.54 -3.40
N SER A 59 13.27 -0.91 -4.43
CA SER A 59 11.89 -0.44 -4.42
C SER A 59 10.89 -1.60 -4.33
N LEU A 60 11.15 -2.72 -5.02
CA LEU A 60 10.34 -3.92 -4.93
C LEU A 60 10.24 -4.43 -3.49
N VAL A 61 11.39 -4.70 -2.86
CA VAL A 61 11.43 -5.23 -1.48
C VAL A 61 10.82 -4.25 -0.47
N LEU A 62 11.11 -2.96 -0.64
CA LEU A 62 10.56 -1.91 0.23
C LEU A 62 9.03 -1.89 0.16
N ALA A 63 8.45 -1.87 -1.03
CA ALA A 63 7.01 -1.81 -1.21
C ALA A 63 6.31 -3.13 -0.85
N SER A 64 6.89 -4.28 -1.26
CA SER A 64 6.23 -5.58 -1.09
C SER A 64 6.25 -6.08 0.35
N VAL A 65 7.35 -5.90 1.08
CA VAL A 65 7.58 -6.54 2.39
C VAL A 65 7.77 -5.51 3.51
N LEU A 66 8.68 -4.55 3.32
CA LEU A 66 9.12 -3.73 4.45
C LEU A 66 8.03 -2.80 5.01
N LEU A 67 7.12 -2.30 4.19
CA LEU A 67 5.99 -1.50 4.67
C LEU A 67 5.06 -2.30 5.58
N LYS A 68 4.89 -3.61 5.31
CA LYS A 68 4.02 -4.49 6.09
C LYS A 68 4.56 -4.83 7.47
N MET A 69 5.85 -4.62 7.71
CA MET A 69 6.42 -4.80 9.06
C MET A 69 5.78 -3.84 10.07
N GLY A 70 5.38 -2.63 9.66
CA GLY A 70 4.71 -1.70 10.57
C GLY A 70 3.27 -2.12 10.89
N THR A 71 2.49 -2.54 9.89
CA THR A 71 1.13 -3.08 10.12
C THR A 71 1.16 -4.39 10.89
N TYR A 72 2.14 -5.26 10.62
CA TYR A 72 2.40 -6.45 11.42
C TYR A 72 2.72 -6.09 12.89
N GLY A 73 3.51 -5.03 13.10
CA GLY A 73 3.82 -4.50 14.43
C GLY A 73 2.57 -4.08 15.19
N PHE A 74 1.63 -3.39 14.54
CA PHE A 74 0.34 -3.08 15.15
C PHE A 74 -0.41 -4.37 15.52
N LEU A 75 -0.60 -5.30 14.58
CA LEU A 75 -1.37 -6.52 14.77
C LEU A 75 -0.75 -7.47 15.81
N ARG A 76 0.57 -7.65 15.78
CA ARG A 76 1.26 -8.66 16.59
C ARG A 76 1.76 -8.14 17.93
N ILE A 77 2.05 -6.83 18.01
CA ILE A 77 2.66 -6.23 19.21
C ILE A 77 1.66 -5.28 19.88
N SER A 78 1.27 -4.16 19.21
CA SER A 78 0.48 -3.12 19.87
C SER A 78 -0.86 -3.62 20.37
N LEU A 79 -1.65 -4.29 19.51
CA LEU A 79 -3.00 -4.72 19.86
C LEU A 79 -3.03 -5.78 20.97
N PRO A 80 -2.19 -6.85 20.93
CA PRO A 80 -2.20 -7.86 21.98
C PRO A 80 -1.56 -7.40 23.30
N MET A 81 -0.50 -6.56 23.27
CA MET A 81 0.12 -6.04 24.49
C MET A 81 -0.70 -4.97 25.18
N LEU A 82 -1.51 -4.22 24.42
CA LEU A 82 -2.23 -3.05 24.88
C LEU A 82 -3.73 -3.15 24.51
N PRO A 83 -4.44 -4.24 24.88
CA PRO A 83 -5.78 -4.52 24.37
C PRO A 83 -6.81 -3.45 24.80
N GLU A 84 -6.71 -2.94 26.02
CA GLU A 84 -7.59 -1.87 26.53
C GLU A 84 -7.24 -0.54 25.87
N THR A 85 -5.97 -0.16 25.89
CA THR A 85 -5.49 1.12 25.35
C THR A 85 -5.74 1.20 23.83
N SER A 86 -5.47 0.14 23.09
CA SER A 86 -5.66 0.14 21.63
C SER A 86 -7.12 0.29 21.22
N ARG A 87 -8.06 -0.09 22.10
CA ARG A 87 -9.51 0.03 21.89
C ARG A 87 -10.10 1.29 22.47
N ASP A 88 -9.30 2.14 23.11
CA ASP A 88 -9.76 3.42 23.60
C ASP A 88 -10.37 4.25 22.45
N PRO A 89 -11.59 4.77 22.61
CA PRO A 89 -12.29 5.51 21.56
C PRO A 89 -11.49 6.69 20.98
N VAL A 90 -10.66 7.34 21.80
CA VAL A 90 -9.81 8.47 21.37
C VAL A 90 -8.71 7.93 20.44
N ILE A 91 -8.04 6.85 20.83
CA ILE A 91 -6.99 6.23 20.00
C ILE A 91 -7.58 5.71 18.70
N VAL A 92 -8.68 4.97 18.74
CA VAL A 92 -9.36 4.49 17.55
C VAL A 92 -9.79 5.64 16.64
N GLY A 93 -10.32 6.71 17.19
CA GLY A 93 -10.69 7.92 16.45
C GLY A 93 -9.50 8.58 15.75
N ILE A 94 -8.36 8.70 16.43
CA ILE A 94 -7.13 9.26 15.85
C ILE A 94 -6.61 8.35 14.75
N MET A 95 -6.50 7.04 15.01
CA MET A 95 -5.99 6.07 14.03
C MET A 95 -6.86 6.01 12.77
N ALA A 96 -8.18 6.01 12.93
CA ALA A 96 -9.11 6.06 11.81
C ALA A 96 -8.98 7.35 11.00
N THR A 97 -8.90 8.50 11.69
CA THR A 97 -8.74 9.81 11.04
C THR A 97 -7.45 9.86 10.22
N LEU A 98 -6.31 9.46 10.79
CA LEU A 98 -5.03 9.42 10.07
C LEU A 98 -5.06 8.44 8.89
N SER A 99 -5.74 7.30 9.04
CA SER A 99 -5.91 6.31 7.96
C SER A 99 -6.77 6.87 6.82
N ILE A 100 -7.88 7.52 7.13
CA ILE A 100 -8.77 8.17 6.14
C ILE A 100 -8.03 9.28 5.40
N ILE A 101 -7.28 10.12 6.12
CA ILE A 101 -6.45 11.15 5.50
C ILE A 101 -5.42 10.49 4.56
N ALA A 102 -4.74 9.44 4.99
CA ALA A 102 -3.76 8.73 4.15
C ALA A 102 -4.41 8.16 2.88
N ILE A 103 -5.61 7.57 2.98
CA ILE A 103 -6.37 7.03 1.83
C ILE A 103 -6.63 8.13 0.80
N ILE A 104 -7.25 9.22 1.21
CA ILE A 104 -7.69 10.28 0.29
C ILE A 104 -6.50 11.11 -0.19
N TYR A 105 -5.66 11.58 0.72
CA TYR A 105 -4.48 12.38 0.41
C TYR A 105 -3.51 11.62 -0.49
N GLY A 106 -3.17 10.37 -0.13
CA GLY A 106 -2.25 9.54 -0.92
C GLY A 106 -2.75 9.33 -2.36
N ALA A 107 -4.05 9.09 -2.54
CA ALA A 107 -4.65 8.93 -3.86
C ALA A 107 -4.67 10.22 -4.68
N LEU A 108 -5.02 11.36 -4.07
CA LEU A 108 -5.03 12.67 -4.74
C LEU A 108 -3.61 13.10 -5.14
N VAL A 109 -2.62 12.89 -4.27
CA VAL A 109 -1.23 13.19 -4.59
C VAL A 109 -0.71 12.27 -5.70
N SER A 110 -1.07 10.96 -5.69
CA SER A 110 -0.75 10.04 -6.78
C SER A 110 -1.29 10.52 -8.12
N LEU A 111 -2.52 10.99 -8.15
CA LEU A 111 -3.16 11.51 -9.37
C LEU A 111 -2.37 12.67 -10.00
N MET A 112 -1.76 13.53 -9.18
CA MET A 112 -1.03 14.71 -9.64
C MET A 112 0.45 14.45 -9.95
N GLN A 113 0.96 13.23 -9.78
CA GLN A 113 2.36 12.93 -10.03
C GLN A 113 2.69 12.93 -11.53
N THR A 114 3.87 13.46 -11.83
CA THR A 114 4.46 13.45 -13.17
C THR A 114 5.54 12.38 -13.33
N ASP A 115 6.07 11.87 -12.21
CA ASP A 115 7.02 10.76 -12.16
C ASP A 115 6.26 9.46 -11.88
N TRP A 116 6.45 8.46 -12.73
CA TRP A 116 5.78 7.17 -12.64
C TRP A 116 6.08 6.44 -11.31
N LYS A 117 7.35 6.51 -10.88
CA LYS A 117 7.80 5.84 -9.64
C LYS A 117 7.22 6.53 -8.40
N LYS A 118 7.13 7.87 -8.40
CA LYS A 118 6.48 8.64 -7.32
C LYS A 118 4.99 8.36 -7.27
N LEU A 119 4.31 8.23 -8.42
CA LEU A 119 2.89 7.88 -8.47
C LEU A 119 2.64 6.55 -7.74
N VAL A 120 3.41 5.50 -8.07
CA VAL A 120 3.27 4.19 -7.43
C VAL A 120 3.64 4.26 -5.94
N ALA A 121 4.61 5.08 -5.55
CA ALA A 121 4.98 5.26 -4.14
C ALA A 121 3.85 5.90 -3.31
N TYR A 122 3.23 6.99 -3.82
CA TYR A 122 2.09 7.62 -3.15
C TYR A 122 0.84 6.75 -3.14
N SER A 123 0.62 5.91 -4.17
CA SER A 123 -0.46 4.93 -4.14
C SER A 123 -0.30 3.96 -2.97
N SER A 124 0.93 3.59 -2.62
CA SER A 124 1.22 2.76 -1.44
C SER A 124 0.80 3.44 -0.13
N VAL A 125 0.97 4.77 0.00
CA VAL A 125 0.47 5.52 1.18
C VAL A 125 -1.03 5.37 1.31
N SER A 126 -1.77 5.48 0.20
CA SER A 126 -3.23 5.29 0.17
C SER A 126 -3.61 3.86 0.57
N HIS A 127 -3.05 2.84 -0.07
CA HIS A 127 -3.38 1.43 0.20
C HIS A 127 -3.00 0.99 1.62
N MET A 128 -1.90 1.49 2.17
CA MET A 128 -1.55 1.23 3.57
C MET A 128 -2.52 1.91 4.55
N GLY A 129 -3.13 3.03 4.14
CA GLY A 129 -4.25 3.65 4.86
C GLY A 129 -5.46 2.72 4.97
N PHE A 130 -5.82 1.98 3.91
CA PHE A 130 -6.87 0.93 3.98
C PHE A 130 -6.50 -0.15 5.01
N CYS A 131 -5.26 -0.63 4.98
CA CYS A 131 -4.82 -1.66 5.92
C CYS A 131 -4.91 -1.19 7.37
N THR A 132 -4.46 0.03 7.68
CA THR A 132 -4.52 0.57 9.04
C THR A 132 -5.96 0.83 9.49
N LEU A 133 -6.83 1.34 8.62
CA LEU A 133 -8.25 1.51 8.91
C LEU A 133 -8.92 0.16 9.24
N GLY A 134 -8.64 -0.88 8.43
CA GLY A 134 -9.15 -2.22 8.67
C GLY A 134 -8.69 -2.85 9.99
N ILE A 135 -7.43 -2.60 10.40
CA ILE A 135 -6.90 -3.05 11.70
C ILE A 135 -7.69 -2.42 12.86
N PHE A 136 -7.88 -1.10 12.82
CA PHE A 136 -8.53 -0.34 13.89
C PHE A 136 -10.07 -0.34 13.81
N ALA A 137 -10.66 -1.06 12.86
CA ALA A 137 -12.08 -1.38 12.87
C ALA A 137 -12.45 -2.41 13.96
N PHE A 138 -11.48 -3.17 14.49
CA PHE A 138 -11.64 -4.16 15.56
C PHE A 138 -12.73 -5.20 15.34
N ASN A 139 -13.12 -5.46 14.10
CA ASN A 139 -14.03 -6.53 13.73
C ASN A 139 -13.34 -7.54 12.81
N HIS A 140 -13.96 -8.71 12.66
CA HIS A 140 -13.39 -9.82 11.90
C HIS A 140 -13.14 -9.44 10.42
N SER A 141 -14.10 -8.75 9.79
CA SER A 141 -14.02 -8.37 8.38
C SER A 141 -12.87 -7.38 8.13
N GLY A 142 -12.74 -6.36 8.97
CA GLY A 142 -11.69 -5.35 8.85
C GLY A 142 -10.29 -5.94 9.06
N ILE A 143 -10.09 -6.72 10.14
CA ILE A 143 -8.79 -7.32 10.44
C ILE A 143 -8.39 -8.36 9.38
N ALA A 144 -9.28 -9.28 9.01
CA ALA A 144 -9.01 -10.29 7.99
C ALA A 144 -8.76 -9.63 6.63
N GLY A 145 -9.58 -8.63 6.26
CA GLY A 145 -9.39 -7.83 5.06
C GLY A 145 -8.05 -7.10 5.03
N SER A 146 -7.65 -6.50 6.17
CA SER A 146 -6.35 -5.83 6.28
C SER A 146 -5.18 -6.79 6.09
N VAL A 147 -5.20 -7.97 6.71
CA VAL A 147 -4.14 -8.97 6.55
C VAL A 147 -4.04 -9.42 5.09
N LEU A 148 -5.18 -9.71 4.46
CA LEU A 148 -5.21 -10.11 3.06
C LEU A 148 -4.74 -8.98 2.14
N GLN A 149 -5.19 -7.74 2.39
CA GLN A 149 -4.78 -6.58 1.58
C GLN A 149 -3.29 -6.28 1.69
N GLN A 150 -2.65 -6.55 2.80
CA GLN A 150 -1.19 -6.44 2.93
C GLN A 150 -0.47 -7.37 1.95
N VAL A 151 -0.95 -8.61 1.81
CA VAL A 151 -0.39 -9.59 0.85
C VAL A 151 -0.66 -9.11 -0.58
N ASN A 152 -1.91 -8.78 -0.88
CA ASN A 152 -2.35 -8.31 -2.20
C ASN A 152 -1.56 -7.08 -2.66
N HIS A 153 -1.44 -6.08 -1.80
CA HIS A 153 -0.65 -4.88 -2.06
C HIS A 153 0.84 -5.23 -2.28
N GLY A 154 1.38 -6.21 -1.54
CA GLY A 154 2.74 -6.69 -1.75
C GLY A 154 2.96 -7.20 -3.18
N ILE A 155 2.04 -7.98 -3.70
CA ILE A 155 2.08 -8.56 -5.04
C ILE A 155 1.84 -7.48 -6.10
N SER A 156 0.72 -6.77 -6.04
CA SER A 156 0.31 -5.80 -7.06
C SER A 156 1.25 -4.61 -7.16
N THR A 157 1.67 -4.02 -6.03
CA THR A 157 2.61 -2.90 -6.03
C THR A 157 4.02 -3.34 -6.37
N GLY A 158 4.44 -4.53 -5.94
CA GLY A 158 5.70 -5.13 -6.39
C GLY A 158 5.74 -5.24 -7.91
N MET A 159 4.65 -5.73 -8.51
CA MET A 159 4.52 -5.82 -9.96
C MET A 159 4.55 -4.44 -10.63
N LEU A 160 3.88 -3.43 -10.06
CA LEU A 160 3.93 -2.05 -10.58
C LEU A 160 5.36 -1.47 -10.53
N PHE A 161 6.13 -1.70 -9.48
CA PHE A 161 7.54 -1.25 -9.43
C PHE A 161 8.44 -1.99 -10.43
N LEU A 162 8.20 -3.28 -10.69
CA LEU A 162 8.89 -4.00 -11.77
C LEU A 162 8.55 -3.40 -13.13
N ILE A 163 7.29 -3.09 -13.39
CA ILE A 163 6.82 -2.42 -14.62
C ILE A 163 7.55 -1.09 -14.83
N VAL A 164 7.62 -0.25 -13.80
CA VAL A 164 8.40 0.99 -13.85
C VAL A 164 9.88 0.71 -14.11
N GLY A 165 10.44 -0.33 -13.49
CA GLY A 165 11.82 -0.76 -13.68
C GLY A 165 12.12 -1.13 -15.12
N VAL A 166 11.25 -1.92 -15.76
CA VAL A 166 11.37 -2.34 -17.17
C VAL A 166 11.45 -1.14 -18.11
N VAL A 167 10.57 -0.15 -17.95
CA VAL A 167 10.56 1.05 -18.78
C VAL A 167 11.79 1.92 -18.52
N TYR A 168 12.15 2.06 -17.24
CA TYR A 168 13.31 2.85 -16.84
C TYR A 168 14.64 2.26 -17.38
N GLU A 169 14.83 0.95 -17.37
CA GLU A 169 16.03 0.30 -17.91
C GLU A 169 16.16 0.53 -19.42
N ARG A 170 15.05 0.67 -20.14
CA ARG A 170 15.05 0.89 -21.60
C ARG A 170 15.24 2.35 -21.99
N ARG A 171 14.74 3.30 -21.19
CA ARG A 171 14.68 4.73 -21.57
C ARG A 171 15.46 5.64 -20.65
N HIS A 172 15.86 5.16 -19.46
CA HIS A 172 16.51 5.96 -18.40
C HIS A 172 15.72 7.22 -18.00
N SER A 173 14.40 7.18 -18.20
CA SER A 173 13.47 8.23 -17.77
C SER A 173 12.33 7.65 -16.93
N ARG A 174 11.80 8.44 -16.02
CA ARG A 174 10.63 8.10 -15.19
C ARG A 174 9.44 9.02 -15.44
N MET A 175 9.62 9.99 -16.34
CA MET A 175 8.62 11.03 -16.59
C MET A 175 7.48 10.45 -17.43
N ILE A 176 6.26 10.47 -16.90
CA ILE A 176 5.07 9.90 -17.55
C ILE A 176 4.85 10.51 -18.94
N LYS A 177 5.10 11.81 -19.09
CA LYS A 177 4.94 12.53 -20.36
C LYS A 177 5.84 12.05 -21.50
N GLU A 178 6.93 11.34 -21.19
CA GLU A 178 7.86 10.81 -22.18
C GLU A 178 7.43 9.44 -22.73
N TYR A 179 6.29 8.94 -22.29
CA TYR A 179 5.75 7.67 -22.71
C TYR A 179 4.35 7.86 -23.30
N SER A 180 4.18 7.45 -24.55
CA SER A 180 2.90 7.36 -25.22
C SER A 180 2.91 6.26 -26.26
N GLY A 181 1.75 5.66 -26.53
CA GLY A 181 1.59 4.64 -27.58
C GLY A 181 2.31 3.34 -27.30
N LEU A 182 2.76 3.06 -26.08
CA LEU A 182 3.55 1.86 -25.74
C LEU A 182 2.82 0.54 -26.08
N PHE A 183 1.48 0.54 -26.09
CA PHE A 183 0.71 -0.64 -26.45
C PHE A 183 1.04 -1.14 -27.88
N LYS A 184 1.37 -0.25 -28.81
CA LYS A 184 1.70 -0.60 -30.19
C LYS A 184 3.08 -1.24 -30.31
N VAL A 185 4.00 -0.90 -29.42
CA VAL A 185 5.42 -1.30 -29.45
C VAL A 185 5.69 -2.48 -28.51
N MET A 186 5.06 -2.45 -27.33
CA MET A 186 5.27 -3.41 -26.24
C MET A 186 3.94 -4.00 -25.77
N PRO A 187 3.24 -4.81 -26.58
CA PRO A 187 1.90 -5.33 -26.25
C PRO A 187 1.90 -6.26 -25.03
N LEU A 188 2.91 -7.12 -24.86
CA LEU A 188 3.00 -8.01 -23.68
C LEU A 188 3.19 -7.20 -22.40
N PHE A 189 4.08 -6.20 -22.43
CA PHE A 189 4.25 -5.27 -21.32
C PHE A 189 2.93 -4.57 -20.96
N ALA A 190 2.19 -4.08 -21.96
CA ALA A 190 0.91 -3.41 -21.74
C ALA A 190 -0.13 -4.33 -21.10
N ILE A 191 -0.19 -5.61 -21.50
CA ILE A 191 -1.10 -6.59 -20.87
C ILE A 191 -0.70 -6.83 -19.41
N VAL A 192 0.57 -7.05 -19.12
CA VAL A 192 1.06 -7.25 -17.75
C VAL A 192 0.77 -6.01 -16.89
N PHE A 193 1.01 -4.82 -17.45
CA PHE A 193 0.69 -3.58 -16.74
C PHE A 193 -0.82 -3.43 -16.48
N LEU A 194 -1.67 -3.76 -17.46
CA LEU A 194 -3.12 -3.72 -17.29
C LEU A 194 -3.56 -4.63 -16.13
N ILE A 195 -3.07 -5.87 -16.09
CA ILE A 195 -3.41 -6.82 -15.01
C ILE A 195 -2.95 -6.26 -13.65
N ALA A 196 -1.72 -5.72 -13.56
CA ALA A 196 -1.21 -5.12 -12.34
C ALA A 196 -2.04 -3.91 -11.88
N ALA A 197 -2.43 -3.04 -12.81
CA ALA A 197 -3.25 -1.88 -12.52
C ALA A 197 -4.66 -2.29 -12.07
N LEU A 198 -5.31 -3.22 -12.76
CA LEU A 198 -6.63 -3.75 -12.41
C LEU A 198 -6.62 -4.44 -11.04
N SER A 199 -5.57 -5.22 -10.74
CA SER A 199 -5.37 -5.85 -9.43
C SER A 199 -5.20 -4.81 -8.32
N SER A 200 -4.37 -3.79 -8.56
CA SER A 200 -4.08 -2.75 -7.56
C SER A 200 -5.29 -1.83 -7.29
N MET A 201 -6.19 -1.62 -8.25
CA MET A 201 -7.40 -0.82 -8.04
C MET A 201 -8.59 -1.62 -7.48
N GLY A 202 -8.40 -2.88 -7.12
CA GLY A 202 -9.45 -3.70 -6.55
C GLY A 202 -10.53 -4.14 -7.54
N MET A 203 -10.15 -4.49 -8.78
CA MET A 203 -11.11 -5.01 -9.77
C MET A 203 -11.63 -6.38 -9.34
N PRO A 204 -12.96 -6.64 -9.35
CA PRO A 204 -13.53 -7.97 -9.13
C PRO A 204 -12.83 -9.04 -9.99
N LEU A 205 -12.67 -10.23 -9.46
CA LEU A 205 -11.94 -11.39 -10.01
C LEU A 205 -10.41 -11.33 -9.81
N LEU A 206 -9.87 -10.21 -9.31
CA LEU A 206 -8.46 -10.10 -8.96
C LEU A 206 -8.27 -10.03 -7.45
N ASN A 207 -7.07 -10.34 -6.98
CA ASN A 207 -6.74 -10.47 -5.55
C ASN A 207 -7.06 -9.20 -4.73
N GLY A 208 -6.78 -8.00 -5.28
CA GLY A 208 -7.01 -6.73 -4.58
C GLY A 208 -8.45 -6.52 -4.12
N PHE A 209 -9.44 -6.96 -4.90
CA PHE A 209 -10.85 -6.80 -4.59
C PHE A 209 -11.26 -7.41 -3.24
N ILE A 210 -10.86 -8.65 -2.98
CA ILE A 210 -11.31 -9.37 -1.79
C ILE A 210 -10.84 -8.67 -0.51
N GLY A 211 -9.59 -8.19 -0.50
CA GLY A 211 -9.03 -7.47 0.65
C GLY A 211 -9.71 -6.12 0.88
N GLU A 212 -9.85 -5.30 -0.16
CA GLU A 212 -10.49 -3.98 -0.06
C GLU A 212 -11.98 -4.08 0.27
N PHE A 213 -12.69 -5.04 -0.32
CA PHE A 213 -14.10 -5.26 -0.02
C PHE A 213 -14.33 -5.72 1.43
N ALA A 214 -13.44 -6.57 1.96
CA ALA A 214 -13.52 -6.98 3.36
C ALA A 214 -13.23 -5.81 4.32
N ILE A 215 -12.28 -4.94 3.98
CA ILE A 215 -12.03 -3.69 4.73
C ILE A 215 -13.23 -2.76 4.65
N LEU A 216 -13.82 -2.58 3.47
CA LEU A 216 -15.03 -1.77 3.27
C LEU A 216 -16.19 -2.27 4.17
N ARG A 217 -16.41 -3.58 4.18
CA ARG A 217 -17.41 -4.20 5.04
C ARG A 217 -17.11 -3.94 6.52
N GLY A 218 -15.87 -4.14 6.94
CA GLY A 218 -15.45 -3.87 8.31
C GLY A 218 -15.60 -2.40 8.70
N ALA A 219 -15.27 -1.48 7.82
CA ALA A 219 -15.46 -0.06 8.03
C ALA A 219 -16.95 0.33 8.13
N PHE A 220 -17.80 -0.28 7.31
CA PHE A 220 -19.25 -0.06 7.32
C PHE A 220 -19.91 -0.53 8.63
N GLU A 221 -19.44 -1.65 9.19
CA GLU A 221 -19.91 -2.16 10.49
C GLU A 221 -19.60 -1.17 11.64
N VAL A 222 -18.55 -0.35 11.52
CA VAL A 222 -18.18 0.67 12.52
C VAL A 222 -18.88 2.00 12.25
N SER A 223 -18.80 2.51 11.02
CA SER A 223 -19.34 3.82 10.65
C SER A 223 -19.53 3.97 9.14
N ILE A 224 -20.67 4.51 8.74
CA ILE A 224 -20.94 4.89 7.34
C ILE A 224 -19.91 5.89 6.81
N ALA A 225 -19.42 6.81 7.65
CA ALA A 225 -18.39 7.78 7.25
C ALA A 225 -17.05 7.09 6.89
N TRP A 226 -16.68 6.04 7.63
CA TRP A 226 -15.48 5.25 7.31
C TRP A 226 -15.67 4.51 5.98
N ALA A 227 -16.81 3.88 5.79
CA ALA A 227 -17.13 3.20 4.54
C ALA A 227 -17.11 4.15 3.33
N PHE A 228 -17.69 5.35 3.49
CA PHE A 228 -17.66 6.37 2.43
C PHE A 228 -16.23 6.78 2.06
N ALA A 229 -15.35 6.97 3.05
CA ALA A 229 -13.94 7.28 2.79
C ALA A 229 -13.22 6.14 2.04
N VAL A 230 -13.52 4.87 2.39
CA VAL A 230 -12.99 3.68 1.70
C VAL A 230 -13.46 3.65 0.24
N VAL A 231 -14.76 3.83 -0.01
CA VAL A 231 -15.33 3.88 -1.38
C VAL A 231 -14.70 4.99 -2.21
N LEU A 232 -14.56 6.20 -1.63
CA LEU A 232 -13.90 7.31 -2.30
C LEU A 232 -12.44 6.98 -2.63
N GLY A 233 -11.73 6.34 -1.72
CA GLY A 233 -10.34 5.89 -1.93
C GLY A 233 -10.24 4.88 -3.08
N ILE A 234 -11.13 3.90 -3.17
CA ILE A 234 -11.20 2.93 -4.28
C ILE A 234 -11.43 3.66 -5.61
N ALA A 235 -12.39 4.59 -5.65
CA ALA A 235 -12.68 5.36 -6.86
C ALA A 235 -11.47 6.21 -7.32
N LEU A 236 -10.79 6.87 -6.39
CA LEU A 236 -9.57 7.62 -6.69
C LEU A 236 -8.42 6.69 -7.12
N GLY A 237 -8.33 5.49 -6.54
CA GLY A 237 -7.38 4.44 -6.92
C GLY A 237 -7.54 4.05 -8.39
N ALA A 238 -8.77 3.77 -8.79
CA ALA A 238 -9.10 3.49 -10.17
C ALA A 238 -8.77 4.69 -11.09
N ALA A 239 -9.08 5.90 -10.66
CA ALA A 239 -8.84 7.11 -11.45
C ALA A 239 -7.35 7.30 -11.77
N TYR A 240 -6.43 7.27 -10.79
CA TYR A 240 -5.02 7.52 -11.07
C TYR A 240 -4.34 6.38 -11.83
N LEU A 241 -4.73 5.11 -11.59
CA LEU A 241 -4.14 3.97 -12.30
C LEU A 241 -4.61 3.89 -13.76
N LEU A 242 -5.91 4.05 -14.01
CA LEU A 242 -6.43 4.06 -15.38
C LEU A 242 -5.94 5.28 -16.16
N TRP A 243 -5.81 6.44 -15.52
CA TRP A 243 -5.25 7.62 -16.16
C TRP A 243 -3.76 7.45 -16.46
N LEU A 244 -2.99 6.82 -15.57
CA LEU A 244 -1.59 6.45 -15.84
C LEU A 244 -1.52 5.51 -17.05
N PHE A 245 -2.32 4.44 -17.04
CA PHE A 245 -2.37 3.47 -18.13
C PHE A 245 -2.74 4.15 -19.47
N GLN A 246 -3.78 4.97 -19.47
CA GLN A 246 -4.23 5.70 -20.66
C GLN A 246 -3.13 6.58 -21.24
N ARG A 247 -2.47 7.38 -20.42
CA ARG A 247 -1.43 8.33 -20.86
C ARG A 247 -0.20 7.64 -21.45
N THR A 248 0.13 6.46 -20.96
CA THR A 248 1.38 5.78 -21.33
C THR A 248 1.16 4.73 -22.43
N MET A 249 0.02 4.03 -22.44
CA MET A 249 -0.22 2.92 -23.36
C MET A 249 -0.87 3.35 -24.67
N PHE A 250 -1.71 4.40 -24.64
CA PHE A 250 -2.40 4.88 -25.83
C PHE A 250 -1.80 6.16 -26.39
N GLY A 251 -2.26 6.53 -27.59
CA GLY A 251 -1.79 7.71 -28.33
C GLY A 251 -0.82 7.37 -29.44
N GLU A 252 -0.13 8.41 -29.93
CA GLU A 252 0.92 8.25 -30.93
C GLU A 252 2.21 7.80 -30.27
N VAL A 253 2.97 6.98 -30.98
CA VAL A 253 4.27 6.50 -30.49
C VAL A 253 5.29 7.62 -30.67
N GLU A 254 5.91 8.07 -29.58
CA GLU A 254 7.06 8.95 -29.69
C GLU A 254 8.22 8.28 -30.44
N GLU A 255 8.93 9.01 -31.29
CA GLU A 255 10.05 8.48 -32.07
C GLU A 255 11.08 7.72 -31.23
N LYS A 256 11.36 8.26 -30.04
CA LYS A 256 12.30 7.64 -29.08
C LYS A 256 11.80 6.30 -28.49
N ASN A 257 10.51 6.01 -28.58
CA ASN A 257 9.89 4.81 -28.06
C ASN A 257 9.64 3.75 -29.15
N ALA A 258 9.77 4.11 -30.42
CA ALA A 258 9.41 3.28 -31.57
C ALA A 258 10.16 1.93 -31.66
N PHE A 259 11.37 1.86 -31.09
CA PHE A 259 12.24 0.69 -31.17
C PHE A 259 12.46 0.01 -29.80
N LEU A 260 11.63 0.30 -28.80
CA LEU A 260 11.76 -0.34 -27.50
C LEU A 260 11.40 -1.85 -27.63
N PRO A 261 12.26 -2.75 -27.13
CA PRO A 261 11.95 -4.17 -27.13
C PRO A 261 10.84 -4.46 -26.11
N ASP A 262 9.94 -5.40 -26.46
CA ASP A 262 8.93 -5.91 -25.52
C ASP A 262 9.55 -6.78 -24.43
N LEU A 263 8.75 -7.33 -23.53
CA LEU A 263 9.23 -8.17 -22.43
C LEU A 263 10.03 -9.37 -22.93
N SER A 264 11.22 -9.51 -22.38
CA SER A 264 12.07 -10.68 -22.58
C SER A 264 11.51 -11.90 -21.84
N VAL A 265 11.93 -13.10 -22.23
CA VAL A 265 11.56 -14.36 -21.54
C VAL A 265 11.96 -14.33 -20.05
N ARG A 266 13.11 -13.71 -19.73
CA ARG A 266 13.56 -13.53 -18.34
C ARG A 266 12.61 -12.64 -17.55
N GLU A 267 12.21 -11.51 -18.11
CA GLU A 267 11.27 -10.59 -17.46
C GLU A 267 9.90 -11.26 -17.28
N MET A 268 9.41 -11.98 -18.28
CA MET A 268 8.17 -12.75 -18.16
C MET A 268 8.24 -13.81 -17.07
N ALA A 269 9.38 -14.50 -16.92
CA ALA A 269 9.58 -15.46 -15.83
C ALA A 269 9.54 -14.80 -14.44
N VAL A 270 9.96 -13.53 -14.32
CA VAL A 270 9.86 -12.76 -13.07
C VAL A 270 8.43 -12.30 -12.79
N PHE A 271 7.67 -11.93 -13.83
CA PHE A 271 6.26 -11.54 -13.67
C PHE A 271 5.33 -12.73 -13.43
N ALA A 272 5.62 -13.89 -13.99
CA ALA A 272 4.73 -15.06 -13.94
C ALA A 272 4.23 -15.42 -12.52
N PRO A 273 5.07 -15.51 -11.47
CA PRO A 273 4.61 -15.84 -10.14
C PRO A 273 3.77 -14.73 -9.47
N LEU A 274 3.81 -13.50 -9.99
CA LEU A 274 3.04 -12.38 -9.51
C LEU A 274 1.68 -12.24 -10.20
N LEU A 275 1.53 -12.89 -11.36
CA LEU A 275 0.29 -12.92 -12.15
C LEU A 275 -0.66 -14.06 -11.71
N LEU A 276 -0.14 -15.05 -10.96
CA LEU A 276 -0.91 -16.18 -10.41
C LEU A 276 -1.52 -15.82 -9.04
#